data_409044379291590f8b424bc90a1d1ca5
#
_entry.id   409044379291590f8b424bc90a1d1ca5
#
_cell.length_a   1.000
_cell.length_b   1.000
_cell.length_c   1.000
_cell.angle_alpha   90.00
_cell.angle_beta   90.00
_cell.angle_gamma   90.00
#
_symmetry.space_group_name_H-M   'P 1'
#
loop_
_entity.id
_entity.type
_entity.pdbx_description
1 polymer ?
#
loop_
_entity_poly.entity_id
_entity_poly.type
_entity_poly.pdbx_seq_one_letter_code
_entity_poly.pdbx_strand_id
1 'polypeptide(L)'
;MKRTLLIVEDNLILCDILEKWLLKAGYGVLTATDEPSARRKIKENDVALVLTDVRLPEGNGIILLEWSVSQGLHIPFVVMTEYASIADAVRAVKLGAKDYLPKPVYEEQLLELLRGLLGLPVAVPKRKILMKRRSVAFRETERIACRVAPLDCSVMILGPNGCGKESVAQLIQQHSGRRDKPFVAVNCGCIQRELAASEFFGHVKGAFTDAKKETVGYFEVARGGTLFLDEIGNMPSGMQALL
;
A
#
# COMPACT_ATOMS: atom_id res chain seq x y z
N MET A 1 15.41 21.55 -12.33
CA MET A 1 14.01 22.01 -12.08
C MET A 1 13.39 21.14 -11.01
N LYS A 2 12.62 21.72 -10.07
CA LYS A 2 11.82 20.95 -9.11
C LYS A 2 10.71 20.22 -9.86
N ARG A 3 10.56 18.90 -9.63
CA ARG A 3 9.40 18.15 -10.16
C ARG A 3 8.18 18.47 -9.32
N THR A 4 7.09 18.83 -9.97
CA THR A 4 5.83 19.18 -9.31
C THR A 4 4.93 17.95 -9.22
N LEU A 5 4.46 17.64 -8.02
CA LEU A 5 3.50 16.55 -7.76
C LEU A 5 2.14 17.14 -7.47
N LEU A 6 1.09 16.47 -7.93
CA LEU A 6 -0.29 16.83 -7.59
C LEU A 6 -0.84 15.83 -6.58
N ILE A 7 -1.31 16.33 -5.44
CA ILE A 7 -2.06 15.57 -4.44
C ILE A 7 -3.55 15.83 -4.69
N VAL A 8 -4.35 14.78 -4.80
CA VAL A 8 -5.81 14.86 -4.93
C VAL A 8 -6.42 14.10 -3.75
N GLU A 9 -6.85 14.86 -2.75
CA GLU A 9 -7.27 14.34 -1.43
C GLU A 9 -8.27 15.33 -0.80
N ASP A 10 -9.42 14.85 -0.38
CA ASP A 10 -10.45 15.68 0.27
C ASP A 10 -10.22 15.85 1.77
N ASN A 11 -9.50 14.92 2.39
CA ASN A 11 -9.08 15.06 3.79
C ASN A 11 -7.94 16.10 3.88
N LEU A 12 -8.29 17.31 4.31
CA LEU A 12 -7.35 18.44 4.41
C LEU A 12 -6.17 18.15 5.35
N ILE A 13 -6.39 17.37 6.41
CA ILE A 13 -5.32 17.02 7.38
C ILE A 13 -4.30 16.10 6.70
N LEU A 14 -4.77 15.07 5.99
CA LEU A 14 -3.88 14.17 5.26
C LEU A 14 -3.17 14.91 4.13
N CYS A 15 -3.89 15.76 3.39
CA CYS A 15 -3.32 16.58 2.33
C CYS A 15 -2.16 17.45 2.85
N ASP A 16 -2.34 18.14 3.98
CA ASP A 16 -1.32 18.99 4.63
C ASP A 16 -0.09 18.17 5.09
N ILE A 17 -0.32 16.97 5.62
CA ILE A 17 0.76 16.06 6.02
C ILE A 17 1.59 15.62 4.80
N LEU A 18 0.93 15.17 3.74
CA LEU A 18 1.58 14.73 2.51
C LEU A 18 2.35 15.89 1.85
N GLU A 19 1.74 17.08 1.79
CA GLU A 19 2.39 18.28 1.26
C GLU A 19 3.69 18.60 2.01
N LYS A 20 3.66 18.59 3.35
CA LYS A 20 4.86 18.84 4.18
C LYS A 20 5.97 17.83 3.91
N TRP A 21 5.65 16.54 3.80
CA TRP A 21 6.63 15.51 3.50
C TRP A 21 7.27 15.70 2.13
N LEU A 22 6.45 16.00 1.13
CA LEU A 22 6.93 16.18 -0.25
C LEU A 22 7.74 17.46 -0.42
N LEU A 23 7.32 18.57 0.20
CA LEU A 23 8.08 19.83 0.20
C LEU A 23 9.45 19.65 0.89
N LYS A 24 9.49 18.96 2.03
CA LYS A 24 10.71 18.59 2.76
C LYS A 24 11.64 17.70 1.92
N ALA A 25 11.06 16.83 1.10
CA ALA A 25 11.80 15.98 0.17
C ALA A 25 12.28 16.72 -1.10
N GLY A 26 11.94 18.00 -1.26
CA GLY A 26 12.42 18.85 -2.35
C GLY A 26 11.53 18.88 -3.60
N TYR A 27 10.34 18.31 -3.56
CA TYR A 27 9.36 18.39 -4.64
C TYR A 27 8.61 19.72 -4.63
N GLY A 28 8.07 20.15 -5.78
CA GLY A 28 6.98 21.11 -5.86
C GLY A 28 5.67 20.38 -5.58
N VAL A 29 4.69 21.03 -4.94
CA VAL A 29 3.42 20.40 -4.62
C VAL A 29 2.27 21.28 -5.05
N LEU A 30 1.27 20.67 -5.68
CA LEU A 30 -0.05 21.19 -5.93
C LEU A 30 -1.06 20.30 -5.21
N THR A 31 -2.14 20.88 -4.72
CA THR A 31 -3.19 20.14 -4.02
C THR A 31 -4.54 20.37 -4.69
N ALA A 32 -5.40 19.36 -4.74
CA ALA A 32 -6.78 19.45 -5.20
C ALA A 32 -7.65 18.59 -4.28
N THR A 33 -8.90 19.00 -4.06
CA THR A 33 -9.86 18.29 -3.19
C THR A 33 -10.88 17.46 -3.98
N ASP A 34 -10.93 17.65 -5.29
CA ASP A 34 -11.92 17.05 -6.19
C ASP A 34 -11.31 16.79 -7.57
N GLU A 35 -11.99 15.97 -8.38
CA GLU A 35 -11.55 15.60 -9.72
C GLU A 35 -11.54 16.79 -10.69
N PRO A 36 -12.57 17.67 -10.77
CA PRO A 36 -12.57 18.82 -11.67
C PRO A 36 -11.41 19.78 -11.43
N SER A 37 -11.08 20.08 -10.17
CA SER A 37 -9.94 20.93 -9.81
C SER A 37 -8.61 20.26 -10.15
N ALA A 38 -8.51 18.94 -9.98
CA ALA A 38 -7.34 18.16 -10.36
C ALA A 38 -7.09 18.21 -11.87
N ARG A 39 -8.13 18.00 -12.69
CA ARG A 39 -8.04 18.10 -14.17
C ARG A 39 -7.55 19.47 -14.63
N ARG A 40 -8.06 20.55 -14.02
CA ARG A 40 -7.62 21.92 -14.33
C ARG A 40 -6.13 22.08 -14.02
N LYS A 41 -5.69 21.67 -12.83
CA LYS A 41 -4.29 21.77 -12.43
C LYS A 41 -3.34 20.96 -13.31
N ILE A 42 -3.76 19.77 -13.73
CA ILE A 42 -3.00 18.93 -14.69
C ILE A 42 -2.83 19.65 -16.04
N LYS A 43 -3.87 20.36 -16.52
CA LYS A 43 -3.80 21.10 -17.80
C LYS A 43 -2.94 22.36 -17.73
N GLU A 44 -2.92 23.04 -16.57
CA GLU A 44 -2.26 24.32 -16.37
C GLU A 44 -0.81 24.21 -15.93
N ASN A 45 -0.38 23.04 -15.47
CA ASN A 45 0.94 22.85 -14.87
C ASN A 45 1.63 21.60 -15.43
N ASP A 46 2.98 21.62 -15.39
CA ASP A 46 3.79 20.44 -15.68
C ASP A 46 3.84 19.52 -14.45
N VAL A 47 2.90 18.57 -14.39
CA VAL A 47 2.74 17.63 -13.30
C VAL A 47 3.55 16.37 -13.59
N ALA A 48 4.54 16.10 -12.74
CA ALA A 48 5.44 14.96 -12.89
C ALA A 48 4.85 13.65 -12.33
N LEU A 49 3.88 13.72 -11.40
CA LEU A 49 3.18 12.56 -10.83
C LEU A 49 1.92 13.03 -10.10
N VAL A 50 0.88 12.21 -10.12
CA VAL A 50 -0.37 12.43 -9.39
C VAL A 50 -0.49 11.40 -8.27
N LEU A 51 -0.71 11.88 -7.03
CA LEU A 51 -1.13 11.09 -5.88
C LEU A 51 -2.64 11.35 -5.70
N THR A 52 -3.48 10.34 -5.84
CA THR A 52 -4.94 10.54 -5.76
C THR A 52 -5.61 9.56 -4.82
N ASP A 53 -6.57 10.04 -4.02
CA ASP A 53 -7.52 9.13 -3.39
C ASP A 53 -8.44 8.52 -4.45
N VAL A 54 -8.91 7.30 -4.20
CA VAL A 54 -9.97 6.68 -5.00
C VAL A 54 -11.28 7.42 -4.82
N ARG A 55 -11.65 7.75 -3.58
CA ARG A 55 -12.92 8.41 -3.26
C ARG A 55 -12.72 9.91 -3.13
N LEU A 56 -13.41 10.66 -3.97
CA LEU A 56 -13.43 12.12 -3.93
C LEU A 56 -14.87 12.61 -3.83
N PRO A 57 -15.15 13.76 -3.20
CA PRO A 57 -16.49 14.31 -3.07
C PRO A 57 -17.18 14.52 -4.42
N GLU A 58 -16.42 15.02 -5.38
CA GLU A 58 -16.85 15.17 -6.78
C GLU A 58 -15.90 14.37 -7.69
N GLY A 59 -16.40 13.25 -8.21
CA GLY A 59 -15.65 12.36 -9.09
C GLY A 59 -14.98 11.18 -8.37
N ASN A 60 -13.89 10.68 -8.94
CA ASN A 60 -13.18 9.52 -8.48
C ASN A 60 -11.75 9.54 -9.03
N GLY A 61 -10.75 9.19 -8.23
CA GLY A 61 -9.34 9.18 -8.64
C GLY A 61 -9.04 8.21 -9.79
N ILE A 62 -9.80 7.12 -9.91
CA ILE A 62 -9.69 6.19 -11.05
C ILE A 62 -10.26 6.81 -12.33
N ILE A 63 -11.36 7.58 -12.24
CA ILE A 63 -11.91 8.31 -13.38
C ILE A 63 -10.94 9.40 -13.84
N LEU A 64 -10.25 10.06 -12.90
CA LEU A 64 -9.18 11.02 -13.21
C LEU A 64 -8.03 10.36 -13.99
N LEU A 65 -7.62 9.15 -13.59
CA LEU A 65 -6.62 8.36 -14.31
C LEU A 65 -7.11 7.98 -15.71
N GLU A 66 -8.34 7.45 -15.85
CA GLU A 66 -8.94 7.09 -17.13
C GLU A 66 -8.96 8.31 -18.08
N TRP A 67 -9.38 9.46 -17.55
CA TRP A 67 -9.38 10.71 -18.30
C TRP A 67 -7.96 11.10 -18.74
N SER A 68 -6.96 11.06 -17.85
CA SER A 68 -5.56 11.37 -18.17
C SER A 68 -5.03 10.52 -19.32
N VAL A 69 -5.30 9.20 -19.28
CA VAL A 69 -4.93 8.26 -20.32
C VAL A 69 -5.66 8.60 -21.65
N SER A 70 -6.97 8.92 -21.60
CA SER A 70 -7.76 9.29 -22.79
C SER A 70 -7.27 10.56 -23.47
N GLN A 71 -6.64 11.47 -22.71
CA GLN A 71 -6.02 12.69 -23.24
C GLN A 71 -4.58 12.46 -23.77
N GLY A 72 -4.07 11.22 -23.72
CA GLY A 72 -2.70 10.91 -24.13
C GLY A 72 -1.64 11.44 -23.16
N LEU A 73 -2.01 11.77 -21.93
CA LEU A 73 -1.08 12.24 -20.92
C LEU A 73 -0.39 11.06 -20.27
N HIS A 74 0.93 11.01 -20.35
CA HIS A 74 1.76 9.94 -19.77
C HIS A 74 2.23 10.25 -18.35
N ILE A 75 1.36 10.85 -17.54
CA ILE A 75 1.66 11.19 -16.15
C ILE A 75 1.52 9.92 -15.30
N PRO A 76 2.51 9.54 -14.47
CA PRO A 76 2.38 8.45 -13.55
C PRO A 76 1.37 8.78 -12.43
N PHE A 77 0.47 7.85 -12.16
CA PHE A 77 -0.50 7.93 -11.07
C PHE A 77 -0.15 6.93 -9.98
N VAL A 78 -0.24 7.38 -8.74
CA VAL A 78 -0.23 6.56 -7.53
C VAL A 78 -1.59 6.75 -6.84
N VAL A 79 -2.27 5.64 -6.61
CA VAL A 79 -3.61 5.66 -6.03
C VAL A 79 -3.53 5.36 -4.55
N MET A 80 -4.12 6.22 -3.72
CA MET A 80 -4.24 6.05 -2.27
C MET A 80 -5.66 5.59 -1.92
N THR A 81 -5.83 4.72 -0.92
CA THR A 81 -7.18 4.31 -0.49
C THR A 81 -7.21 3.73 0.91
N GLU A 82 -8.28 4.02 1.63
CA GLU A 82 -8.57 3.41 2.94
C GLU A 82 -9.07 1.97 2.81
N TYR A 83 -9.70 1.66 1.68
CA TYR A 83 -10.24 0.34 1.41
C TYR A 83 -9.41 -0.31 0.31
N ALA A 84 -8.54 -1.22 0.73
CA ALA A 84 -7.83 -2.12 -0.16
C ALA A 84 -8.81 -3.12 -0.81
N SER A 85 -9.82 -2.61 -1.56
CA SER A 85 -10.54 -3.47 -2.49
C SER A 85 -9.51 -3.91 -3.54
N ILE A 86 -9.17 -5.19 -3.51
CA ILE A 86 -8.30 -5.80 -4.54
C ILE A 86 -8.83 -5.45 -5.94
N ALA A 87 -10.15 -5.34 -6.10
CA ALA A 87 -10.78 -4.96 -7.35
C ALA A 87 -10.40 -3.53 -7.81
N ASP A 88 -10.32 -2.55 -6.91
CA ASP A 88 -9.96 -1.18 -7.25
C ASP A 88 -8.45 -1.05 -7.52
N ALA A 89 -7.62 -1.75 -6.74
CA ALA A 89 -6.18 -1.82 -6.98
C ALA A 89 -5.87 -2.47 -8.33
N VAL A 90 -6.48 -3.62 -8.63
CA VAL A 90 -6.34 -4.30 -9.93
C VAL A 90 -6.88 -3.43 -11.08
N ARG A 91 -7.99 -2.73 -10.87
CA ARG A 91 -8.54 -1.81 -11.87
C ARG A 91 -7.58 -0.66 -12.12
N ALA A 92 -7.06 -0.01 -11.07
CA ALA A 92 -6.11 1.08 -11.19
C ALA A 92 -4.84 0.65 -11.97
N VAL A 93 -4.27 -0.53 -11.62
CA VAL A 93 -3.10 -1.08 -12.32
C VAL A 93 -3.41 -1.41 -13.79
N LYS A 94 -4.56 -2.03 -14.09
CA LYS A 94 -4.99 -2.29 -15.49
C LYS A 94 -5.18 -1.02 -16.32
N LEU A 95 -5.54 0.09 -15.69
CA LEU A 95 -5.68 1.40 -16.31
C LEU A 95 -4.36 2.16 -16.43
N GLY A 96 -3.27 1.61 -15.91
CA GLY A 96 -1.93 2.18 -16.03
C GLY A 96 -1.46 2.96 -14.81
N ALA A 97 -2.14 2.86 -13.66
CA ALA A 97 -1.56 3.35 -12.41
C ALA A 97 -0.21 2.69 -12.17
N LYS A 98 0.76 3.46 -11.73
CA LYS A 98 2.14 2.98 -11.51
C LYS A 98 2.27 2.25 -10.20
N ASP A 99 1.48 2.63 -9.21
CA ASP A 99 1.46 1.97 -7.91
C ASP A 99 0.20 2.33 -7.11
N TYR A 100 0.09 1.69 -5.95
CA TYR A 100 -1.03 1.77 -5.05
C TYR A 100 -0.52 1.87 -3.61
N LEU A 101 -1.04 2.83 -2.84
CA LEU A 101 -0.68 3.07 -1.45
C LEU A 101 -1.89 2.89 -0.54
N PRO A 102 -1.88 1.89 0.37
CA PRO A 102 -2.92 1.78 1.37
C PRO A 102 -2.81 2.92 2.39
N LYS A 103 -3.94 3.47 2.81
CA LYS A 103 -4.02 4.36 3.97
C LYS A 103 -4.06 3.51 5.26
N PRO A 104 -3.38 3.90 6.34
CA PRO A 104 -2.64 5.15 6.51
C PRO A 104 -1.33 5.19 5.74
N VAL A 105 -1.09 6.31 5.04
CA VAL A 105 0.15 6.53 4.28
C VAL A 105 1.28 6.87 5.24
N TYR A 106 2.44 6.24 5.05
CA TYR A 106 3.66 6.51 5.82
C TYR A 106 4.69 7.26 4.99
N GLU A 107 5.36 8.28 5.60
CA GLU A 107 6.34 9.14 4.92
C GLU A 107 7.40 8.33 4.16
N GLU A 108 7.94 7.31 4.82
CA GLU A 108 9.02 6.50 4.25
C GLU A 108 8.59 5.70 3.03
N GLN A 109 7.43 5.05 3.11
CA GLN A 109 6.86 4.26 2.03
C GLN A 109 6.55 5.14 0.81
N LEU A 110 5.91 6.29 1.03
CA LEU A 110 5.62 7.27 -0.02
C LEU A 110 6.91 7.74 -0.71
N LEU A 111 7.92 8.16 0.07
CA LEU A 111 9.17 8.68 -0.49
C LEU A 111 9.99 7.62 -1.21
N GLU A 112 9.98 6.36 -0.74
CA GLU A 112 10.64 5.24 -1.42
C GLU A 112 9.99 4.94 -2.78
N LEU A 113 8.66 4.90 -2.82
CA LEU A 113 7.88 4.72 -4.04
C LEU A 113 8.16 5.83 -5.06
N LEU A 114 8.13 7.09 -4.63
CA LEU A 114 8.41 8.24 -5.50
C LEU A 114 9.83 8.22 -6.08
N ARG A 115 10.81 7.73 -5.30
CA ARG A 115 12.19 7.55 -5.80
C ARG A 115 12.24 6.51 -6.91
N GLY A 116 11.53 5.39 -6.72
CA GLY A 116 11.43 4.34 -7.74
C GLY A 116 10.82 4.85 -9.05
N LEU A 117 9.73 5.61 -8.96
CA LEU A 117 8.97 6.09 -10.11
C LEU A 117 9.63 7.28 -10.83
N LEU A 118 10.22 8.20 -10.08
CA LEU A 118 10.74 9.45 -10.63
C LEU A 118 12.25 9.47 -10.84
N GLY A 119 12.97 8.43 -10.38
CA GLY A 119 14.42 8.30 -10.63
C GLY A 119 15.28 9.42 -10.08
N LEU A 120 14.83 10.15 -9.04
CA LEU A 120 15.60 11.23 -8.45
C LEU A 120 16.52 10.73 -7.34
N PRO A 121 17.79 11.15 -7.32
CA PRO A 121 18.59 11.07 -6.12
C PRO A 121 18.13 12.18 -5.18
N VAL A 122 17.08 11.98 -4.42
CA VAL A 122 16.86 12.80 -3.24
C VAL A 122 17.97 12.45 -2.27
N ALA A 123 18.79 13.42 -1.89
CA ALA A 123 19.77 13.29 -0.82
C ALA A 123 19.06 13.17 0.54
N VAL A 124 18.27 12.12 0.68
CA VAL A 124 17.89 11.62 1.98
C VAL A 124 18.93 10.56 2.29
N PRO A 125 19.61 10.64 3.43
CA PRO A 125 20.57 9.61 3.78
C PRO A 125 19.87 8.28 3.62
N LYS A 126 20.54 7.32 2.94
CA LYS A 126 20.14 5.92 2.91
C LYS A 126 20.07 5.42 4.36
N ARG A 127 19.02 5.77 5.06
CA ARG A 127 18.57 4.97 6.15
C ARG A 127 17.85 3.79 5.51
N LYS A 128 18.62 2.74 5.21
CA LYS A 128 18.14 1.42 5.56
C LYS A 128 17.67 1.54 6.99
N ILE A 129 16.39 1.73 7.18
CA ILE A 129 15.75 1.46 8.45
C ILE A 129 15.38 -0.03 8.44
N LEU A 130 16.40 -0.83 8.36
CA LEU A 130 16.74 -1.60 9.55
C LEU A 130 16.96 -0.54 10.62
N MET A 131 15.95 -0.21 11.42
CA MET A 131 16.19 0.28 12.76
C MET A 131 17.24 -0.67 13.30
N LYS A 132 18.49 -0.22 13.36
CA LYS A 132 19.49 -0.91 14.17
C LYS A 132 19.00 -0.72 15.60
N ARG A 133 17.94 -1.47 15.93
CA ARG A 133 17.47 -1.58 17.31
C ARG A 133 18.64 -2.20 18.04
N ARG A 134 19.37 -1.34 18.74
CA ARG A 134 20.60 -1.72 19.46
C ARG A 134 20.32 -2.56 20.72
N SER A 135 19.05 -2.91 20.98
CA SER A 135 18.73 -3.72 22.15
C SER A 135 19.22 -5.17 21.94
N VAL A 136 19.78 -5.75 22.99
CA VAL A 136 20.22 -7.15 22.98
C VAL A 136 19.05 -8.09 22.62
N ALA A 137 17.85 -7.79 23.14
CA ALA A 137 16.64 -8.56 22.86
C ALA A 137 16.27 -8.57 21.35
N PHE A 138 16.41 -7.44 20.68
CA PHE A 138 16.10 -7.39 19.24
C PHE A 138 17.13 -8.18 18.40
N ARG A 139 18.41 -8.15 18.77
CA ARG A 139 19.43 -8.95 18.06
C ARG A 139 19.16 -10.45 18.18
N GLU A 140 18.68 -10.89 19.33
CA GLU A 140 18.28 -12.30 19.49
C GLU A 140 17.07 -12.64 18.64
N THR A 141 16.04 -11.76 18.60
CA THR A 141 14.89 -11.92 17.70
C THR A 141 15.32 -11.96 16.23
N GLU A 142 16.22 -11.07 15.82
CA GLU A 142 16.79 -11.04 14.46
C GLU A 142 17.51 -12.35 14.12
N ARG A 143 18.33 -12.86 15.05
CA ARG A 143 19.01 -14.15 14.89
C ARG A 143 18.05 -15.32 14.72
N ILE A 144 16.98 -15.35 15.52
CA ILE A 144 15.93 -16.38 15.41
C ILE A 144 15.20 -16.24 14.08
N ALA A 145 14.80 -15.01 13.68
CA ALA A 145 14.14 -14.74 12.43
C ALA A 145 14.94 -15.24 11.22
N CYS A 146 16.24 -14.94 11.16
CA CYS A 146 17.11 -15.42 10.10
C CYS A 146 17.28 -16.96 10.09
N ARG A 147 17.19 -17.62 11.24
CA ARG A 147 17.28 -19.09 11.33
C ARG A 147 16.00 -19.79 10.88
N VAL A 148 14.83 -19.19 11.13
CA VAL A 148 13.54 -19.77 10.71
C VAL A 148 13.18 -19.42 9.26
N ALA A 149 13.72 -18.33 8.74
CA ALA A 149 13.42 -17.84 7.40
C ALA A 149 13.59 -18.88 6.26
N PRO A 150 14.63 -19.75 6.25
CA PRO A 150 14.78 -20.78 5.22
C PRO A 150 13.79 -21.94 5.35
N LEU A 151 13.09 -22.05 6.49
CA LEU A 151 12.17 -23.16 6.77
C LEU A 151 10.82 -22.89 6.10
N ASP A 152 10.20 -23.94 5.55
CA ASP A 152 8.83 -23.86 5.01
C ASP A 152 7.83 -24.17 6.11
N CYS A 153 7.61 -23.21 7.01
CA CYS A 153 6.71 -23.33 8.14
C CYS A 153 6.01 -22.00 8.45
N SER A 154 4.86 -22.09 9.10
CA SER A 154 4.19 -20.91 9.66
C SER A 154 4.95 -20.37 10.87
N VAL A 155 5.06 -19.05 10.98
CA VAL A 155 5.76 -18.38 12.07
C VAL A 155 4.81 -17.43 12.79
N MET A 156 4.68 -17.58 14.11
CA MET A 156 3.92 -16.65 14.94
C MET A 156 4.87 -15.64 15.59
N ILE A 157 4.58 -14.35 15.39
CA ILE A 157 5.36 -13.25 15.96
C ILE A 157 4.53 -12.61 17.08
N LEU A 158 4.98 -12.76 18.33
CA LEU A 158 4.33 -12.23 19.51
C LEU A 158 5.04 -11.00 20.04
N GLY A 159 4.29 -10.02 20.48
CA GLY A 159 4.83 -8.81 21.10
C GLY A 159 3.81 -7.68 21.25
N PRO A 160 4.09 -6.66 22.10
CA PRO A 160 3.23 -5.50 22.29
C PRO A 160 3.02 -4.72 20.97
N ASN A 161 1.98 -3.85 20.97
CA ASN A 161 1.76 -2.97 19.82
C ASN A 161 2.95 -2.01 19.65
N GLY A 162 3.31 -1.73 18.39
CA GLY A 162 4.44 -0.86 18.06
C GLY A 162 5.84 -1.46 18.27
N CYS A 163 5.99 -2.71 18.73
CA CYS A 163 7.32 -3.34 18.93
C CYS A 163 8.03 -3.70 17.60
N GLY A 164 7.35 -3.60 16.45
CA GLY A 164 7.90 -3.85 15.12
C GLY A 164 7.75 -5.27 14.62
N LYS A 165 6.62 -5.91 14.91
CA LYS A 165 6.29 -7.26 14.41
C LYS A 165 6.39 -7.34 12.89
N GLU A 166 5.88 -6.34 12.18
CA GLU A 166 5.96 -6.26 10.71
C GLU A 166 7.42 -6.24 10.21
N SER A 167 8.30 -5.49 10.88
CA SER A 167 9.74 -5.47 10.52
C SER A 167 10.39 -6.84 10.67
N VAL A 168 9.96 -7.63 11.66
CA VAL A 168 10.44 -9.01 11.84
C VAL A 168 9.89 -9.93 10.73
N ALA A 169 8.61 -9.78 10.35
CA ALA A 169 8.02 -10.52 9.24
C ALA A 169 8.72 -10.24 7.91
N GLN A 170 9.01 -8.96 7.61
CA GLN A 170 9.78 -8.56 6.43
C GLN A 170 11.21 -9.13 6.46
N LEU A 171 11.86 -9.15 7.63
CA LEU A 171 13.19 -9.74 7.79
C LEU A 171 13.18 -11.25 7.49
N ILE A 172 12.17 -11.97 7.97
CA ILE A 172 11.98 -13.40 7.68
C ILE A 172 11.82 -13.58 6.17
N GLN A 173 10.94 -12.82 5.52
CA GLN A 173 10.72 -12.91 4.08
C GLN A 173 12.01 -12.64 3.28
N GLN A 174 12.78 -11.60 3.62
CA GLN A 174 14.04 -11.24 2.96
C GLN A 174 15.12 -12.33 3.05
N HIS A 175 15.12 -13.14 4.11
CA HIS A 175 16.08 -14.23 4.31
C HIS A 175 15.50 -15.61 3.92
N SER A 176 14.27 -15.67 3.43
CA SER A 176 13.60 -16.90 3.00
C SER A 176 13.95 -17.27 1.55
N GLY A 177 13.67 -18.52 1.16
CA GLY A 177 13.68 -18.93 -0.23
C GLY A 177 12.64 -18.24 -1.13
N ARG A 178 11.74 -17.43 -0.53
CA ARG A 178 10.65 -16.69 -1.20
C ARG A 178 10.90 -15.17 -1.24
N ARG A 179 12.15 -14.72 -1.02
CA ARG A 179 12.51 -13.30 -0.95
C ARG A 179 12.11 -12.48 -2.20
N ASP A 180 12.12 -13.12 -3.38
CA ASP A 180 11.80 -12.52 -4.67
C ASP A 180 10.34 -12.79 -5.10
N LYS A 181 9.51 -13.31 -4.17
CA LYS A 181 8.10 -13.62 -4.35
C LYS A 181 7.22 -12.59 -3.65
N PRO A 182 5.91 -12.54 -3.97
CA PRO A 182 5.00 -11.59 -3.33
C PRO A 182 5.05 -11.65 -1.80
N PHE A 183 5.06 -10.49 -1.16
CA PHE A 183 4.84 -10.32 0.27
C PHE A 183 3.54 -9.53 0.46
N VAL A 184 2.52 -10.20 0.97
CA VAL A 184 1.19 -9.61 1.18
C VAL A 184 0.97 -9.43 2.67
N ALA A 185 0.88 -8.17 3.11
CA ALA A 185 0.58 -7.82 4.50
C ALA A 185 -0.90 -7.46 4.63
N VAL A 186 -1.58 -8.08 5.58
CA VAL A 186 -3.01 -7.87 5.83
C VAL A 186 -3.22 -7.57 7.31
N ASN A 187 -3.84 -6.43 7.63
CA ASN A 187 -4.29 -6.14 8.98
C ASN A 187 -5.71 -6.73 9.17
N CYS A 188 -5.79 -7.78 10.00
CA CYS A 188 -7.05 -8.51 10.25
C CYS A 188 -8.08 -7.65 11.01
N GLY A 189 -7.64 -6.62 11.72
CA GLY A 189 -8.54 -5.69 12.42
C GLY A 189 -9.33 -4.76 11.49
N CYS A 190 -8.84 -4.56 10.26
CA CYS A 190 -9.50 -3.71 9.27
C CYS A 190 -10.52 -4.46 8.40
N ILE A 191 -10.60 -5.79 8.51
CA ILE A 191 -11.49 -6.61 7.67
C ILE A 191 -12.87 -6.72 8.33
N GLN A 192 -13.91 -6.40 7.58
CA GLN A 192 -15.29 -6.59 8.04
C GLN A 192 -15.58 -8.10 8.20
N ARG A 193 -16.22 -8.46 9.31
CA ARG A 193 -16.47 -9.87 9.67
C ARG A 193 -17.22 -10.65 8.59
N GLU A 194 -18.21 -10.01 7.98
CA GLU A 194 -19.08 -10.58 6.94
C GLU A 194 -18.33 -10.82 5.62
N LEU A 195 -17.28 -10.04 5.36
CA LEU A 195 -16.49 -10.11 4.13
C LEU A 195 -15.20 -10.92 4.28
N ALA A 196 -14.83 -11.30 5.52
CA ALA A 196 -13.53 -11.91 5.79
C ALA A 196 -13.27 -13.15 4.93
N ALA A 197 -14.22 -14.07 4.81
CA ALA A 197 -14.07 -15.27 3.97
C ALA A 197 -13.83 -14.91 2.50
N SER A 198 -14.56 -13.92 1.98
CA SER A 198 -14.41 -13.43 0.61
C SER A 198 -13.07 -12.73 0.37
N GLU A 199 -12.59 -11.95 1.33
CA GLU A 199 -11.30 -11.25 1.25
C GLU A 199 -10.13 -12.25 1.30
N PHE A 200 -10.19 -13.25 2.16
CA PHE A 200 -9.11 -14.23 2.29
C PHE A 200 -9.06 -15.26 1.17
N PHE A 201 -10.22 -15.84 0.82
CA PHE A 201 -10.29 -16.96 -0.13
C PHE A 201 -10.76 -16.56 -1.53
N GLY A 202 -11.29 -15.33 -1.67
CA GLY A 202 -11.94 -14.91 -2.90
C GLY A 202 -13.37 -15.47 -3.04
N HIS A 203 -14.05 -15.08 -4.09
CA HIS A 203 -15.34 -15.63 -4.47
C HIS A 203 -15.57 -15.53 -5.98
N VAL A 204 -16.36 -16.46 -6.51
CA VAL A 204 -16.84 -16.41 -7.88
C VAL A 204 -18.09 -15.52 -7.97
N LYS A 205 -18.36 -14.97 -9.13
CA LYS A 205 -19.58 -14.19 -9.39
C LYS A 205 -20.82 -15.00 -9.00
N GLY A 206 -21.70 -14.42 -8.18
CA GLY A 206 -22.95 -15.04 -7.73
C GLY A 206 -22.82 -15.92 -6.49
N ALA A 207 -21.68 -15.96 -5.82
CA ALA A 207 -21.49 -16.73 -4.59
C ALA A 207 -22.40 -16.27 -3.42
N PHE A 208 -22.81 -14.99 -3.41
CA PHE A 208 -23.80 -14.41 -2.50
C PHE A 208 -24.51 -13.23 -3.17
N THR A 209 -25.58 -12.71 -2.54
CA THR A 209 -26.53 -11.71 -3.14
C THR A 209 -25.85 -10.49 -3.75
N ASP A 210 -24.74 -10.03 -3.17
CA ASP A 210 -23.97 -8.87 -3.64
C ASP A 210 -22.70 -9.21 -4.42
N ALA A 211 -22.43 -10.48 -4.70
CA ALA A 211 -21.27 -10.95 -5.46
C ALA A 211 -21.43 -10.65 -6.98
N LYS A 212 -21.40 -9.38 -7.35
CA LYS A 212 -21.56 -8.92 -8.74
C LYS A 212 -20.37 -9.25 -9.65
N LYS A 213 -19.18 -9.48 -9.06
CA LYS A 213 -17.93 -9.78 -9.77
C LYS A 213 -17.17 -10.88 -9.03
N GLU A 214 -16.33 -11.59 -9.76
CA GLU A 214 -15.32 -12.47 -9.19
C GLU A 214 -14.25 -11.66 -8.45
N THR A 215 -13.82 -12.14 -7.29
CA THR A 215 -12.78 -11.49 -6.48
C THR A 215 -11.72 -12.52 -6.09
N VAL A 216 -10.46 -12.16 -6.34
CA VAL A 216 -9.28 -12.94 -5.96
C VAL A 216 -8.96 -12.68 -4.49
N GLY A 217 -8.77 -13.74 -3.68
CA GLY A 217 -8.49 -13.61 -2.26
C GLY A 217 -7.00 -13.43 -1.94
N TYR A 218 -6.69 -12.99 -0.70
CA TYR A 218 -5.32 -12.77 -0.24
C TYR A 218 -4.43 -14.01 -0.35
N PHE A 219 -4.96 -15.21 -0.13
CA PHE A 219 -4.20 -16.44 -0.29
C PHE A 219 -3.75 -16.68 -1.74
N GLU A 220 -4.59 -16.34 -2.68
CA GLU A 220 -4.26 -16.47 -4.09
C GLU A 220 -3.25 -15.40 -4.54
N VAL A 221 -3.42 -14.15 -4.07
CA VAL A 221 -2.46 -13.06 -4.33
C VAL A 221 -1.09 -13.38 -3.76
N ALA A 222 -1.03 -13.98 -2.57
CA ALA A 222 0.23 -14.38 -1.92
C ALA A 222 0.80 -15.70 -2.45
N ARG A 223 0.18 -16.32 -3.45
CA ARG A 223 0.55 -17.66 -3.93
C ARG A 223 2.03 -17.77 -4.30
N GLY A 224 2.70 -18.74 -3.68
CA GLY A 224 4.14 -18.95 -3.83
C GLY A 224 5.03 -17.95 -3.09
N GLY A 225 4.42 -16.95 -2.45
CA GLY A 225 5.06 -15.92 -1.65
C GLY A 225 4.84 -16.07 -0.15
N THR A 226 4.65 -14.95 0.54
CA THR A 226 4.43 -14.87 1.99
C THR A 226 3.20 -14.03 2.29
N LEU A 227 2.29 -14.55 3.07
CA LEU A 227 1.15 -13.83 3.63
C LEU A 227 1.45 -13.48 5.10
N PHE A 228 1.49 -12.20 5.42
CA PHE A 228 1.65 -11.71 6.79
C PHE A 228 0.30 -11.21 7.31
N LEU A 229 -0.19 -11.85 8.38
CA LEU A 229 -1.44 -11.49 9.04
C LEU A 229 -1.13 -10.73 10.32
N ASP A 230 -1.31 -9.41 10.30
CA ASP A 230 -1.17 -8.59 11.51
C ASP A 230 -2.47 -8.57 12.30
N GLU A 231 -2.37 -8.42 13.61
CA GLU A 231 -3.50 -8.39 14.53
C GLU A 231 -4.47 -9.58 14.39
N ILE A 232 -3.94 -10.78 14.19
CA ILE A 232 -4.72 -12.01 13.95
C ILE A 232 -5.77 -12.29 15.04
N GLY A 233 -5.56 -11.80 16.27
CA GLY A 233 -6.51 -11.88 17.37
C GLY A 233 -7.83 -11.13 17.12
N ASN A 234 -7.85 -10.17 16.21
CA ASN A 234 -9.05 -9.42 15.82
C ASN A 234 -9.89 -10.13 14.75
N MET A 235 -9.35 -11.22 14.18
CA MET A 235 -10.05 -12.01 13.19
C MET A 235 -11.24 -12.76 13.82
N PRO A 236 -12.39 -12.88 13.12
CA PRO A 236 -13.52 -13.69 13.60
C PRO A 236 -13.09 -15.11 13.93
N SER A 237 -13.61 -15.67 15.04
CA SER A 237 -13.22 -17.01 15.52
C SER A 237 -13.44 -18.11 14.48
N GLY A 238 -14.51 -18.02 13.68
CA GLY A 238 -14.76 -18.95 12.58
C GLY A 238 -13.70 -18.90 11.48
N MET A 239 -13.08 -17.73 11.25
CA MET A 239 -11.98 -17.58 10.30
C MET A 239 -10.66 -18.09 10.86
N GLN A 240 -10.41 -17.90 12.17
CA GLN A 240 -9.21 -18.43 12.83
C GLN A 240 -9.13 -19.96 12.73
N ALA A 241 -10.28 -20.64 12.69
CA ALA A 241 -10.34 -22.09 12.54
C ALA A 241 -10.05 -22.60 11.12
N LEU A 242 -10.07 -21.71 10.12
CA LEU A 242 -9.81 -22.03 8.71
C LEU A 242 -8.35 -21.78 8.31
N LEU A 243 -7.57 -21.10 9.17
CA LEU A 243 -6.14 -20.81 9.00
C LEU A 243 -5.26 -21.86 9.66
#